data_55231b51b7ea0b5cd615b08c0e245152
#
_entry.id   55231b51b7ea0b5cd615b08c0e245152
#
_cell.length_a   1.000
_cell.length_b   1.000
_cell.length_c   1.000
_cell.angle_alpha   90.00
_cell.angle_beta   90.00
_cell.angle_gamma   90.00
#
_symmetry.space_group_name_H-M   'P 1'
#
loop_
_entity.id
_entity.type
_entity.pdbx_description
1 polymer ?
#
loop_
_entity_poly.entity_id
_entity_poly.type
_entity_poly.pdbx_seq_one_letter_code
_entity_poly.pdbx_strand_id
1 'polypeptide(L)'
;EGDNKISMDDGYSRLILLAGVVLLFLAAGFAIWKFIRSRQENVTEEDIKDMVNEGHEQGVLESSEAEITNIFEFNDKEAGDIMTHRKNIVALDGSMSLREAAHFVLKEAKNSRYPVYGKDLDDIIGTVHMRDVLFHAENLQESRMEIANVPGVLRPAHFIPETRNINSLFKEMQSQKIHMEIVIDEYGQTAGIVTM
;
A
#
# COMPACT_ATOMS: atom_id res chain seq x y z
N GLU A 1 -18.31 51.63 -70.60
CA GLU A 1 -18.97 51.41 -69.26
C GLU A 1 -19.21 49.91 -68.96
N GLY A 2 -18.50 48.97 -69.64
CA GLY A 2 -18.67 47.52 -69.51
C GLY A 2 -17.54 46.73 -68.85
N ASP A 3 -16.33 47.28 -68.72
CA ASP A 3 -15.14 46.46 -68.30
C ASP A 3 -14.82 46.43 -66.79
N ASN A 4 -15.52 47.21 -65.97
CA ASN A 4 -15.18 47.28 -64.55
C ASN A 4 -16.01 46.30 -63.66
N LYS A 5 -17.02 45.63 -64.18
CA LYS A 5 -17.87 44.69 -63.42
C LYS A 5 -17.31 43.27 -63.41
N ILE A 6 -16.58 42.87 -64.44
CA ILE A 6 -16.02 41.51 -64.59
C ILE A 6 -14.79 41.32 -63.67
N SER A 7 -13.97 42.36 -63.49
CA SER A 7 -12.77 42.35 -62.63
C SER A 7 -13.07 42.26 -61.12
N MET A 8 -14.23 42.73 -60.66
CA MET A 8 -14.61 42.66 -59.22
C MET A 8 -15.11 41.26 -58.81
N ASP A 9 -15.79 40.53 -59.70
CA ASP A 9 -16.33 39.22 -59.44
C ASP A 9 -15.20 38.16 -59.33
N ASP A 10 -14.13 38.28 -60.14
CA ASP A 10 -12.95 37.39 -60.05
C ASP A 10 -12.14 37.58 -58.77
N GLY A 11 -12.11 38.79 -58.19
CA GLY A 11 -11.45 39.09 -56.93
C GLY A 11 -12.16 38.46 -55.73
N TYR A 12 -13.47 38.55 -55.68
CA TYR A 12 -14.27 37.95 -54.61
C TYR A 12 -14.28 36.42 -54.65
N SER A 13 -14.32 35.82 -55.84
CA SER A 13 -14.26 34.36 -55.98
C SER A 13 -12.91 33.77 -55.55
N ARG A 14 -11.79 34.45 -55.83
CA ARG A 14 -10.45 34.07 -55.31
C ARG A 14 -10.33 34.23 -53.81
N LEU A 15 -10.94 35.25 -53.23
CA LEU A 15 -10.96 35.48 -51.79
C LEU A 15 -11.78 34.42 -51.03
N ILE A 16 -12.91 34.00 -51.61
CA ILE A 16 -13.76 32.95 -51.05
C ILE A 16 -13.03 31.56 -51.14
N LEU A 17 -12.35 31.29 -52.26
CA LEU A 17 -11.54 30.10 -52.41
C LEU A 17 -10.39 30.03 -51.38
N LEU A 18 -9.66 31.14 -51.19
CA LEU A 18 -8.59 31.25 -50.20
C LEU A 18 -9.12 31.03 -48.76
N ALA A 19 -10.26 31.68 -48.44
CA ALA A 19 -10.90 31.50 -47.13
C ALA A 19 -11.35 30.04 -46.91
N GLY A 20 -11.87 29.37 -47.93
CA GLY A 20 -12.23 27.94 -47.86
C GLY A 20 -11.04 27.02 -47.65
N VAL A 21 -9.91 27.31 -48.30
CA VAL A 21 -8.66 26.54 -48.08
C VAL A 21 -8.13 26.72 -46.68
N VAL A 22 -8.12 27.95 -46.14
CA VAL A 22 -7.68 28.23 -44.78
C VAL A 22 -8.57 27.52 -43.76
N LEU A 23 -9.89 27.52 -43.94
CA LEU A 23 -10.84 26.80 -43.07
C LEU A 23 -10.62 25.29 -43.11
N LEU A 24 -10.30 24.72 -44.27
CA LEU A 24 -9.94 23.27 -44.40
C LEU A 24 -8.67 22.92 -43.65
N PHE A 25 -7.63 23.77 -43.74
CA PHE A 25 -6.39 23.54 -42.97
C PHE A 25 -6.60 23.67 -41.47
N LEU A 26 -7.42 24.62 -41.00
CA LEU A 26 -7.77 24.77 -39.57
C LEU A 26 -8.59 23.57 -39.09
N ALA A 27 -9.55 23.09 -39.87
CA ALA A 27 -10.33 21.92 -39.51
C ALA A 27 -9.47 20.63 -39.49
N ALA A 28 -8.55 20.47 -40.46
CA ALA A 28 -7.60 19.34 -40.43
C ALA A 28 -6.64 19.42 -39.26
N GLY A 29 -6.09 20.60 -38.98
CA GLY A 29 -5.23 20.83 -37.80
C GLY A 29 -5.94 20.54 -36.48
N PHE A 30 -7.20 20.96 -36.36
CA PHE A 30 -8.03 20.66 -35.18
C PHE A 30 -8.34 19.16 -35.07
N ALA A 31 -8.62 18.48 -36.16
CA ALA A 31 -8.84 17.03 -36.15
C ALA A 31 -7.59 16.25 -35.78
N ILE A 32 -6.42 16.67 -36.29
CA ILE A 32 -5.13 16.08 -35.92
C ILE A 32 -4.81 16.36 -34.44
N TRP A 33 -5.02 17.58 -33.96
CA TRP A 33 -4.80 17.93 -32.57
C TRP A 33 -5.73 17.14 -31.64
N LYS A 34 -7.01 17.00 -31.99
CA LYS A 34 -7.97 16.18 -31.25
C LYS A 34 -7.57 14.70 -31.25
N PHE A 35 -7.09 14.19 -32.39
CA PHE A 35 -6.61 12.80 -32.54
C PHE A 35 -5.34 12.55 -31.71
N ILE A 36 -4.37 13.47 -31.71
CA ILE A 36 -3.16 13.38 -30.87
C ILE A 36 -3.52 13.46 -29.40
N ARG A 37 -4.44 14.36 -29.04
CA ARG A 37 -4.87 14.53 -27.63
C ARG A 37 -5.70 13.36 -27.12
N SER A 38 -6.45 12.66 -27.96
CA SER A 38 -7.17 11.44 -27.57
C SER A 38 -6.27 10.21 -27.47
N ARG A 39 -5.04 10.28 -28.02
CA ARG A 39 -4.01 9.24 -27.89
C ARG A 39 -3.09 9.41 -26.66
N GLN A 40 -3.27 10.46 -25.86
CA GLN A 40 -2.76 10.44 -24.48
C GLN A 40 -3.70 9.56 -23.62
N GLU A 41 -3.82 8.29 -24.00
CA GLU A 41 -4.30 7.25 -23.11
C GLU A 41 -3.37 7.23 -21.91
N ASN A 42 -3.91 7.47 -20.74
CA ASN A 42 -3.19 7.25 -19.50
C ASN A 42 -2.78 5.77 -19.55
N VAL A 43 -1.49 5.52 -19.59
CA VAL A 43 -0.94 4.17 -19.50
C VAL A 43 -1.50 3.58 -18.21
N THR A 44 -2.33 2.56 -18.34
CA THR A 44 -2.95 1.89 -17.19
C THR A 44 -1.99 0.84 -16.63
N GLU A 45 -2.26 0.39 -15.43
CA GLU A 45 -1.50 -0.71 -14.82
C GLU A 45 -1.57 -1.98 -15.67
N GLU A 46 -2.72 -2.25 -16.32
CA GLU A 46 -2.89 -3.34 -17.26
C GLU A 46 -1.99 -3.21 -18.49
N ASP A 47 -1.88 -1.99 -19.05
CA ASP A 47 -1.01 -1.75 -20.20
C ASP A 47 0.47 -2.00 -19.87
N ILE A 48 0.89 -1.70 -18.63
CA ILE A 48 2.25 -1.97 -18.17
C ILE A 48 2.45 -3.48 -17.99
N LYS A 49 1.50 -4.19 -17.38
CA LYS A 49 1.54 -5.66 -17.24
C LYS A 49 1.62 -6.35 -18.59
N ASP A 50 0.83 -5.90 -19.56
CA ASP A 50 0.84 -6.45 -20.92
C ASP A 50 2.16 -6.18 -21.64
N MET A 51 2.73 -4.97 -21.51
CA MET A 51 4.04 -4.65 -22.09
C MET A 51 5.18 -5.48 -21.45
N VAL A 52 5.10 -5.77 -20.17
CA VAL A 52 6.06 -6.63 -19.46
C VAL A 52 5.95 -8.06 -19.94
N ASN A 53 4.73 -8.60 -20.04
CA ASN A 53 4.48 -9.96 -20.53
C ASN A 53 4.92 -10.12 -22.00
N GLU A 54 4.66 -9.13 -22.86
CA GLU A 54 5.09 -9.14 -24.26
C GLU A 54 6.63 -9.06 -24.37
N GLY A 55 7.30 -8.29 -23.50
CA GLY A 55 8.75 -8.22 -23.43
C GLY A 55 9.40 -9.55 -23.03
N HIS A 56 8.71 -10.37 -22.22
CA HIS A 56 9.13 -11.70 -21.83
C HIS A 56 9.05 -12.70 -22.99
N GLU A 57 7.92 -12.78 -23.67
CA GLU A 57 7.74 -13.66 -24.83
C GLU A 57 8.80 -13.39 -25.92
N GLN A 58 9.33 -12.16 -25.98
CA GLN A 58 10.40 -11.76 -26.90
C GLN A 58 11.80 -11.99 -26.35
N GLY A 59 11.96 -12.51 -25.12
CA GLY A 59 13.26 -12.84 -24.51
C GLY A 59 14.13 -11.63 -24.15
N VAL A 60 13.52 -10.44 -24.02
CA VAL A 60 14.23 -9.17 -23.73
C VAL A 60 14.39 -8.96 -22.21
N LEU A 61 13.55 -9.62 -21.36
CA LEU A 61 13.51 -9.47 -19.91
C LEU A 61 13.66 -10.82 -19.21
N GLU A 62 14.86 -11.18 -18.75
CA GLU A 62 15.09 -12.52 -18.16
C GLU A 62 14.89 -12.61 -16.63
N SER A 63 15.03 -11.55 -15.86
CA SER A 63 14.94 -11.61 -14.37
C SER A 63 14.08 -10.51 -13.73
N SER A 64 13.83 -9.43 -14.42
CA SER A 64 13.10 -8.26 -13.88
C SER A 64 11.59 -8.46 -13.82
N GLU A 65 11.07 -9.47 -14.48
CA GLU A 65 9.65 -9.70 -14.69
C GLU A 65 8.93 -10.20 -13.44
N ALA A 66 9.54 -11.17 -12.77
CA ALA A 66 9.02 -11.65 -11.49
C ALA A 66 9.00 -10.52 -10.44
N GLU A 67 9.98 -9.61 -10.49
CA GLU A 67 10.04 -8.45 -9.58
C GLU A 67 8.95 -7.43 -9.91
N ILE A 68 8.70 -7.14 -11.19
CA ILE A 68 7.65 -6.20 -11.62
C ILE A 68 6.26 -6.77 -11.31
N THR A 69 6.01 -8.04 -11.61
CA THR A 69 4.76 -8.72 -11.27
C THR A 69 4.52 -8.72 -9.75
N ASN A 70 5.56 -9.02 -8.96
CA ASN A 70 5.49 -8.97 -7.50
C ASN A 70 5.19 -7.55 -6.97
N ILE A 71 5.68 -6.50 -7.63
CA ILE A 71 5.37 -5.11 -7.26
C ILE A 71 3.88 -4.79 -7.46
N PHE A 72 3.30 -5.23 -8.58
CA PHE A 72 1.87 -5.05 -8.83
C PHE A 72 1.02 -5.88 -7.87
N GLU A 73 1.36 -7.17 -7.67
CA GLU A 73 0.66 -8.00 -6.70
C GLU A 73 0.76 -7.45 -5.27
N PHE A 74 1.90 -6.84 -4.92
CA PHE A 74 2.07 -6.19 -3.62
C PHE A 74 1.13 -4.98 -3.45
N ASN A 75 0.89 -4.23 -4.53
CA ASN A 75 -0.02 -3.07 -4.47
C ASN A 75 -1.48 -3.46 -4.29
N ASP A 76 -1.88 -4.64 -4.76
CA ASP A 76 -3.28 -5.10 -4.71
C ASP A 76 -3.63 -5.84 -3.42
N LYS A 77 -2.62 -6.24 -2.60
CA LYS A 77 -2.86 -6.99 -1.37
C LYS A 77 -3.29 -6.11 -0.21
N GLU A 78 -4.12 -6.70 0.64
CA GLU A 78 -4.59 -6.12 1.89
C GLU A 78 -3.89 -6.76 3.11
N ALA A 79 -4.02 -6.15 4.28
CA ALA A 79 -3.45 -6.66 5.52
C ALA A 79 -3.95 -8.07 5.85
N GLY A 80 -5.20 -8.37 5.55
CA GLY A 80 -5.81 -9.69 5.70
C GLY A 80 -5.10 -10.79 4.91
N ASP A 81 -4.56 -10.46 3.71
CA ASP A 81 -3.88 -11.44 2.84
C ASP A 81 -2.52 -11.88 3.37
N ILE A 82 -1.85 -11.02 4.16
CA ILE A 82 -0.47 -11.25 4.61
C ILE A 82 -0.34 -11.46 6.11
N MET A 83 -1.40 -11.24 6.88
CA MET A 83 -1.36 -11.32 8.34
C MET A 83 -1.04 -12.74 8.84
N THR A 84 -0.42 -12.81 10.00
CA THR A 84 -0.44 -14.02 10.80
C THR A 84 -1.84 -14.14 11.42
N HIS A 85 -2.58 -15.14 10.99
CA HIS A 85 -3.97 -15.37 11.39
C HIS A 85 -4.10 -15.55 12.90
N ARG A 86 -5.22 -15.08 13.50
CA ARG A 86 -5.55 -15.19 14.94
C ARG A 86 -5.16 -16.54 15.58
N LYS A 87 -5.43 -17.65 14.90
CA LYS A 87 -5.15 -19.00 15.41
C LYS A 87 -3.65 -19.27 15.65
N ASN A 88 -2.79 -18.51 14.98
CA ASN A 88 -1.34 -18.69 15.02
C ASN A 88 -0.63 -17.58 15.82
N ILE A 89 -1.38 -16.64 16.40
CA ILE A 89 -0.81 -15.60 17.23
C ILE A 89 -0.29 -16.23 18.53
N VAL A 90 0.96 -15.95 18.83
CA VAL A 90 1.54 -16.21 20.14
C VAL A 90 1.48 -14.90 20.94
N ALA A 91 0.62 -14.84 21.94
CA ALA A 91 0.38 -13.69 22.76
C ALA A 91 0.65 -14.00 24.24
N LEU A 92 0.82 -12.95 25.04
CA LEU A 92 1.02 -13.05 26.50
C LEU A 92 -0.24 -12.56 27.21
N ASP A 93 -0.59 -13.23 28.31
CA ASP A 93 -1.60 -12.76 29.23
C ASP A 93 -1.05 -11.60 30.07
N GLY A 94 -1.73 -10.45 30.07
CA GLY A 94 -1.32 -9.27 30.83
C GLY A 94 -1.27 -9.44 32.34
N SER A 95 -1.97 -10.46 32.88
CA SER A 95 -1.98 -10.82 34.29
C SER A 95 -0.80 -11.71 34.70
N MET A 96 -0.04 -12.25 33.72
CA MET A 96 1.18 -13.01 34.03
C MET A 96 2.19 -12.15 34.75
N SER A 97 2.91 -12.74 35.73
CA SER A 97 4.09 -12.07 36.27
C SER A 97 5.17 -11.91 35.20
N LEU A 98 5.97 -10.87 35.29
CA LEU A 98 7.07 -10.62 34.35
C LEU A 98 8.06 -11.79 34.30
N ARG A 99 8.24 -12.51 35.42
CA ARG A 99 9.06 -13.73 35.50
C ARG A 99 8.48 -14.87 34.65
N GLU A 100 7.17 -15.10 34.72
CA GLU A 100 6.49 -16.11 33.91
C GLU A 100 6.58 -15.75 32.44
N ALA A 101 6.35 -14.48 32.10
CA ALA A 101 6.51 -13.97 30.75
C ALA A 101 7.94 -14.16 30.21
N ALA A 102 8.96 -13.85 31.03
CA ALA A 102 10.36 -14.07 30.64
C ALA A 102 10.63 -15.56 30.37
N HIS A 103 10.11 -16.44 31.21
CA HIS A 103 10.23 -17.88 30.99
C HIS A 103 9.53 -18.33 29.71
N PHE A 104 8.33 -17.81 29.46
CA PHE A 104 7.56 -18.11 28.26
C PHE A 104 8.29 -17.67 26.99
N VAL A 105 8.75 -16.41 26.89
CA VAL A 105 9.44 -15.91 25.70
C VAL A 105 10.77 -16.61 25.44
N LEU A 106 11.47 -17.05 26.50
CA LEU A 106 12.70 -17.85 26.35
C LEU A 106 12.39 -19.25 25.83
N LYS A 107 11.30 -19.86 26.26
CA LYS A 107 10.88 -21.18 25.80
C LYS A 107 10.43 -21.17 24.35
N GLU A 108 9.63 -20.18 23.96
CA GLU A 108 9.15 -20.03 22.59
C GLU A 108 10.27 -19.58 21.64
N ALA A 109 11.13 -18.65 22.06
CA ALA A 109 12.34 -18.12 21.40
C ALA A 109 12.23 -17.83 19.88
N LYS A 110 11.01 -17.64 19.36
CA LYS A 110 10.74 -17.47 17.93
C LYS A 110 10.48 -16.03 17.53
N ASN A 111 9.91 -15.25 18.44
CA ASN A 111 9.42 -13.91 18.15
C ASN A 111 10.15 -12.86 18.98
N SER A 112 10.42 -11.69 18.39
CA SER A 112 11.01 -10.56 19.09
C SER A 112 9.95 -9.70 19.80
N ARG A 113 8.70 -9.77 19.36
CA ARG A 113 7.57 -9.00 19.91
C ARG A 113 6.37 -9.90 20.10
N TYR A 114 5.60 -9.58 21.15
CA TYR A 114 4.39 -10.33 21.51
C TYR A 114 3.26 -9.34 21.79
N PRO A 115 2.05 -9.57 21.25
CA PRO A 115 0.86 -8.90 21.72
C PRO A 115 0.58 -9.31 23.17
N VAL A 116 0.01 -8.41 23.95
CA VAL A 116 -0.43 -8.66 25.32
C VAL A 116 -1.94 -8.43 25.37
N TYR A 117 -2.67 -9.42 25.85
CA TYR A 117 -4.11 -9.34 26.00
C TYR A 117 -4.53 -9.21 27.48
N GLY A 118 -5.69 -8.59 27.72
CA GLY A 118 -6.31 -8.49 29.03
C GLY A 118 -7.18 -9.72 29.32
N LYS A 119 -8.37 -9.79 28.77
CA LYS A 119 -9.31 -10.91 28.96
C LYS A 119 -9.10 -12.04 27.98
N ASP A 120 -8.97 -11.70 26.70
CA ASP A 120 -8.79 -12.61 25.58
C ASP A 120 -8.10 -11.88 24.41
N LEU A 121 -7.92 -12.58 23.28
CA LEU A 121 -7.28 -12.02 22.11
C LEU A 121 -8.03 -10.84 21.46
N ASP A 122 -9.30 -10.62 21.81
CA ASP A 122 -10.04 -9.45 21.33
C ASP A 122 -9.82 -8.22 22.21
N ASP A 123 -9.18 -8.40 23.37
CA ASP A 123 -8.82 -7.35 24.33
C ASP A 123 -7.29 -7.15 24.34
N ILE A 124 -6.70 -6.78 23.22
CA ILE A 124 -5.26 -6.49 23.14
C ILE A 124 -4.98 -5.15 23.83
N ILE A 125 -4.28 -5.19 24.95
CA ILE A 125 -3.94 -4.01 25.77
C ILE A 125 -2.60 -3.37 25.40
N GLY A 126 -1.77 -4.06 24.60
CA GLY A 126 -0.48 -3.54 24.19
C GLY A 126 0.41 -4.59 23.53
N THR A 127 1.67 -4.21 23.33
CA THR A 127 2.72 -5.09 22.81
C THR A 127 3.96 -5.00 23.69
N VAL A 128 4.73 -6.07 23.78
CA VAL A 128 6.01 -6.09 24.49
C VAL A 128 7.14 -6.57 23.57
N HIS A 129 8.33 -6.05 23.82
CA HIS A 129 9.53 -6.56 23.18
C HIS A 129 10.22 -7.58 24.09
N MET A 130 10.58 -8.74 23.55
CA MET A 130 11.26 -9.83 24.30
C MET A 130 12.45 -9.31 25.12
N ARG A 131 13.29 -8.45 24.54
CA ARG A 131 14.43 -7.86 25.24
C ARG A 131 14.04 -7.07 26.49
N ASP A 132 12.96 -6.27 26.41
CA ASP A 132 12.52 -5.44 27.52
C ASP A 132 11.95 -6.35 28.63
N VAL A 133 11.20 -7.38 28.28
CA VAL A 133 10.70 -8.40 29.22
C VAL A 133 11.86 -9.06 29.97
N LEU A 134 12.90 -9.51 29.26
CA LEU A 134 14.05 -10.18 29.85
C LEU A 134 14.88 -9.23 30.74
N PHE A 135 15.10 -8.00 30.27
CA PHE A 135 15.87 -7.00 31.02
C PHE A 135 15.22 -6.64 32.37
N HIS A 136 13.91 -6.38 32.36
CA HIS A 136 13.19 -6.03 33.60
C HIS A 136 12.96 -7.23 34.51
N ALA A 137 12.92 -8.45 33.97
CA ALA A 137 12.78 -9.69 34.76
C ALA A 137 13.99 -9.98 35.67
N GLU A 138 15.15 -9.38 35.40
CA GLU A 138 16.33 -9.45 36.31
C GLU A 138 16.12 -8.71 37.61
N ASN A 139 15.26 -7.70 37.64
CA ASN A 139 14.90 -6.97 38.84
C ASN A 139 13.92 -7.81 39.68
N LEU A 140 14.31 -8.13 40.91
CA LEU A 140 13.53 -8.98 41.84
C LEU A 140 12.15 -8.40 42.20
N GLN A 141 12.02 -7.08 42.22
CA GLN A 141 10.74 -6.43 42.51
C GLN A 141 9.83 -6.46 41.29
N GLU A 142 10.33 -6.02 40.15
CA GLU A 142 9.58 -5.97 38.88
C GLU A 142 9.21 -7.35 38.37
N SER A 143 10.07 -8.35 38.59
CA SER A 143 9.84 -9.72 38.16
C SER A 143 8.56 -10.37 38.72
N ARG A 144 8.05 -9.85 39.85
CA ARG A 144 6.82 -10.32 40.49
C ARG A 144 5.58 -9.54 40.09
N MET A 145 5.77 -8.40 39.38
CA MET A 145 4.66 -7.57 38.90
C MET A 145 4.02 -8.22 37.69
N GLU A 146 2.74 -7.97 37.48
CA GLU A 146 2.05 -8.31 36.23
C GLU A 146 2.64 -7.50 35.08
N ILE A 147 2.77 -8.09 33.89
CA ILE A 147 3.36 -7.44 32.72
C ILE A 147 2.66 -6.10 32.43
N ALA A 148 1.34 -6.09 32.53
CA ALA A 148 0.53 -4.90 32.27
C ALA A 148 0.90 -3.71 33.17
N ASN A 149 1.49 -3.96 34.33
CA ASN A 149 1.77 -2.96 35.39
C ASN A 149 3.25 -2.58 35.47
N VAL A 150 4.14 -3.22 34.68
CA VAL A 150 5.58 -2.89 34.70
C VAL A 150 5.84 -1.65 33.83
N PRO A 151 6.36 -0.55 34.43
CA PRO A 151 6.61 0.67 33.67
C PRO A 151 7.63 0.45 32.54
N GLY A 152 7.29 0.89 31.33
CA GLY A 152 8.21 0.85 30.17
C GLY A 152 8.28 -0.49 29.44
N VAL A 153 7.66 -1.55 29.94
CA VAL A 153 7.61 -2.87 29.26
C VAL A 153 6.46 -2.94 28.27
N LEU A 154 5.24 -2.57 28.70
CA LEU A 154 4.07 -2.55 27.83
C LEU A 154 4.07 -1.27 26.97
N ARG A 155 3.95 -1.44 25.67
CA ARG A 155 3.85 -0.38 24.67
C ARG A 155 2.44 -0.35 24.08
N PRO A 156 1.93 0.81 23.64
CA PRO A 156 0.64 0.88 22.97
C PRO A 156 0.56 -0.08 21.78
N ALA A 157 -0.57 -0.74 21.61
CA ALA A 157 -0.87 -1.48 20.39
C ALA A 157 -1.42 -0.53 19.31
N HIS A 158 -1.10 -0.80 18.07
CA HIS A 158 -1.64 -0.13 16.91
C HIS A 158 -2.60 -1.09 16.20
N PHE A 159 -3.74 -0.57 15.76
CA PHE A 159 -4.82 -1.37 15.17
C PHE A 159 -5.11 -0.90 13.76
N ILE A 160 -5.27 -1.85 12.85
CA ILE A 160 -5.60 -1.60 11.44
C ILE A 160 -6.72 -2.53 10.99
N PRO A 161 -7.58 -2.13 10.03
CA PRO A 161 -8.55 -3.01 9.44
C PRO A 161 -7.91 -4.04 8.50
N GLU A 162 -8.55 -5.20 8.30
CA GLU A 162 -8.12 -6.23 7.35
C GLU A 162 -7.95 -5.69 5.93
N THR A 163 -8.79 -4.73 5.53
CA THR A 163 -8.81 -4.11 4.20
C THR A 163 -7.71 -3.06 4.00
N ARG A 164 -6.81 -2.90 4.96
CA ARG A 164 -5.70 -1.94 4.83
C ARG A 164 -4.75 -2.39 3.73
N ASN A 165 -4.57 -1.55 2.69
CA ASN A 165 -3.61 -1.81 1.62
C ASN A 165 -2.18 -1.90 2.16
N ILE A 166 -1.45 -2.98 1.80
CA ILE A 166 -0.14 -3.28 2.40
C ILE A 166 0.97 -2.30 2.00
N ASN A 167 0.91 -1.69 0.81
CA ASN A 167 1.90 -0.69 0.40
C ASN A 167 1.82 0.56 1.28
N SER A 168 0.60 1.03 1.55
CA SER A 168 0.35 2.15 2.46
C SER A 168 0.75 1.80 3.89
N LEU A 169 0.38 0.59 4.34
CA LEU A 169 0.72 0.07 5.66
C LEU A 169 2.24 -0.01 5.85
N PHE A 170 2.97 -0.57 4.90
CA PHE A 170 4.43 -0.71 4.97
C PHE A 170 5.11 0.66 5.11
N LYS A 171 4.70 1.66 4.31
CA LYS A 171 5.24 3.03 4.38
C LYS A 171 4.95 3.67 5.74
N GLU A 172 3.77 3.46 6.28
CA GLU A 172 3.36 3.96 7.60
C GLU A 172 4.19 3.30 8.71
N MET A 173 4.24 1.98 8.76
CA MET A 173 5.04 1.22 9.71
C MET A 173 6.52 1.64 9.69
N GLN A 174 7.10 1.82 8.49
CA GLN A 174 8.47 2.26 8.34
C GLN A 174 8.70 3.69 8.85
N SER A 175 7.82 4.63 8.48
CA SER A 175 7.96 6.04 8.86
C SER A 175 7.78 6.27 10.36
N GLN A 176 6.84 5.55 10.97
CA GLN A 176 6.52 5.63 12.41
C GLN A 176 7.34 4.67 13.26
N LYS A 177 8.17 3.82 12.64
CA LYS A 177 8.95 2.76 13.31
C LYS A 177 8.08 1.79 14.12
N ILE A 178 6.88 1.52 13.61
CA ILE A 178 5.98 0.52 14.14
C ILE A 178 6.38 -0.82 13.53
N HIS A 179 6.58 -1.83 14.35
CA HIS A 179 7.06 -3.14 13.90
C HIS A 179 6.03 -4.25 14.03
N MET A 180 4.88 -3.94 14.62
CA MET A 180 3.75 -4.87 14.77
C MET A 180 2.46 -4.07 14.81
N GLU A 181 1.50 -4.48 14.00
CA GLU A 181 0.13 -3.97 13.95
C GLU A 181 -0.85 -5.10 14.26
N ILE A 182 -1.90 -4.79 14.98
CA ILE A 182 -3.00 -5.71 15.26
C ILE A 182 -4.06 -5.50 14.18
N VAL A 183 -4.41 -6.57 13.47
CA VAL A 183 -5.44 -6.53 12.44
C VAL A 183 -6.78 -6.85 13.05
N ILE A 184 -7.77 -6.00 12.82
CA ILE A 184 -9.14 -6.15 13.31
C ILE A 184 -10.13 -6.33 12.15
N ASP A 185 -11.13 -7.16 12.38
CA ASP A 185 -12.25 -7.36 11.46
C ASP A 185 -13.29 -6.24 11.56
N GLU A 186 -14.38 -6.34 10.78
CA GLU A 186 -15.49 -5.38 10.76
C GLU A 186 -16.31 -5.34 12.06
N TYR A 187 -16.14 -6.32 12.94
CA TYR A 187 -16.78 -6.39 14.25
C TYR A 187 -15.86 -5.89 15.38
N GLY A 188 -14.63 -5.50 15.05
CA GLY A 188 -13.63 -5.06 16.02
C GLY A 188 -12.92 -6.20 16.75
N GLN A 189 -13.04 -7.44 16.27
CA GLN A 189 -12.33 -8.60 16.80
C GLN A 189 -10.94 -8.71 16.19
N THR A 190 -9.99 -9.24 16.94
CA THR A 190 -8.65 -9.49 16.42
C THR A 190 -8.66 -10.61 15.39
N ALA A 191 -8.40 -10.29 14.14
CA ALA A 191 -8.28 -11.22 13.02
C ALA A 191 -6.87 -11.79 12.89
N GLY A 192 -5.86 -10.96 13.16
CA GLY A 192 -4.46 -11.34 12.99
C GLY A 192 -3.47 -10.27 13.46
N ILE A 193 -2.21 -10.45 13.07
CA ILE A 193 -1.14 -9.47 13.25
C ILE A 193 -0.31 -9.36 11.97
N VAL A 194 0.17 -8.15 11.68
CA VAL A 194 1.17 -7.89 10.64
C VAL A 194 2.45 -7.41 11.30
N THR A 195 3.60 -7.92 10.83
CA THR A 195 4.93 -7.52 11.31
C THR A 195 5.83 -7.15 10.15
N MET A 196 6.78 -6.22 10.41
CA MET A 196 7.86 -5.86 9.49
C MET A 196 9.03 -6.83 9.60
#